data_7740224a9b0f2c2e2f82a219f82fb570
#
_entry.id   7740224a9b0f2c2e2f82a219f82fb570
#
_cell.length_a   1.000
_cell.length_b   1.000
_cell.length_c   1.000
_cell.angle_alpha   90.00
_cell.angle_beta   90.00
_cell.angle_gamma   90.00
#
_symmetry.space_group_name_H-M   'P 1'
#
loop_
_entity.id
_entity.type
_entity.pdbx_description
1 polymer ?
#
loop_
_entity_poly.entity_id
_entity_poly.type
_entity_poly.pdbx_seq_one_letter_code
_entity_poly.pdbx_strand_id
1 'polypeptide(L)'
;IGGITDFYRSWRGVRISVELILIIKNWTLSLLISSGFISLIPNFDYNLNISVQWYFIVILGFVFCRSSIRLGSGLLRKFGYNTRNIAVVGNLPAGVNLLKGFIDEPWLGFVVKGIYDDVKSNDFDDIPYAGNISKLIEDAREGKLDRIYIALKMSDEQKIKKIVSQLTDTTCSVLLIPDVFTFNILQSRTEEINGVPVVPL
;
A
#
# COMPACT_ATOMS: atom_id res chain seq x y z
N ILE A 1 21.57 5.71 -1.81
CA ILE A 1 20.93 4.78 -2.78
C ILE A 1 19.54 4.41 -2.29
N GLY A 2 19.36 3.89 -1.07
CA GLY A 2 18.05 3.47 -0.54
C GLY A 2 16.96 4.55 -0.53
N GLY A 3 17.32 5.82 -0.38
CA GLY A 3 16.35 6.94 -0.45
C GLY A 3 15.85 7.27 -1.85
N ILE A 4 16.61 6.89 -2.90
CA ILE A 4 16.25 7.14 -4.30
C ILE A 4 15.43 5.98 -4.90
N THR A 5 15.50 4.80 -4.28
CA THR A 5 14.96 3.54 -4.83
C THR A 5 13.72 3.03 -4.11
N ASP A 6 12.93 3.89 -3.49
CA ASP A 6 11.70 3.50 -2.73
C ASP A 6 11.92 2.40 -1.66
N PHE A 7 13.17 2.23 -1.19
CA PHE A 7 13.53 1.18 -0.23
C PHE A 7 12.77 1.31 1.10
N TYR A 8 12.46 2.54 1.52
CA TYR A 8 11.79 2.85 2.79
C TYR A 8 10.27 2.91 2.72
N ARG A 9 9.67 2.53 1.60
CA ARG A 9 8.21 2.47 1.49
C ARG A 9 7.62 1.38 2.39
N SER A 10 6.32 1.47 2.67
CA SER A 10 5.60 0.41 3.36
C SER A 10 5.50 -0.84 2.49
N TRP A 11 6.02 -1.97 2.98
CA TRP A 11 6.01 -3.26 2.29
C TRP A 11 4.80 -4.13 2.63
N ARG A 12 3.82 -3.58 3.37
CA ARG A 12 2.59 -4.28 3.71
C ARG A 12 1.77 -4.53 2.42
N GLY A 13 1.47 -5.80 2.13
CA GLY A 13 0.72 -6.18 0.92
C GLY A 13 1.55 -6.33 -0.36
N VAL A 14 2.86 -6.12 -0.33
CA VAL A 14 3.73 -6.35 -1.48
C VAL A 14 4.31 -7.77 -1.43
N ARG A 15 4.46 -8.43 -2.58
CA ARG A 15 5.07 -9.76 -2.66
C ARG A 15 6.51 -9.72 -2.16
N ILE A 16 6.92 -10.75 -1.38
CA ILE A 16 8.27 -10.85 -0.81
C ILE A 16 9.36 -10.84 -1.90
N SER A 17 9.08 -11.43 -3.06
CA SER A 17 10.02 -11.46 -4.19
C SER A 17 10.43 -10.07 -4.67
N VAL A 18 9.49 -9.14 -4.74
CA VAL A 18 9.76 -7.76 -5.17
C VAL A 18 10.67 -7.05 -4.17
N GLU A 19 10.43 -7.27 -2.88
CA GLU A 19 11.24 -6.71 -1.81
C GLU A 19 12.67 -7.27 -1.83
N LEU A 20 12.83 -8.58 -1.98
CA LEU A 20 14.14 -9.23 -2.03
C LEU A 20 14.95 -8.79 -3.26
N ILE A 21 14.32 -8.70 -4.42
CA ILE A 21 14.98 -8.21 -5.64
C ILE A 21 15.49 -6.77 -5.43
N LEU A 22 14.70 -5.91 -4.80
CA LEU A 22 15.11 -4.53 -4.52
C LEU A 22 16.28 -4.47 -3.54
N ILE A 23 16.29 -5.31 -2.51
CA ILE A 23 17.41 -5.42 -1.55
C ILE A 23 18.68 -5.83 -2.28
N ILE A 24 18.63 -6.90 -3.08
CA ILE A 24 19.77 -7.40 -3.84
C ILE A 24 20.28 -6.33 -4.80
N LYS A 25 19.38 -5.70 -5.56
CA LYS A 25 19.73 -4.62 -6.50
C LYS A 25 20.46 -3.46 -5.81
N ASN A 26 19.91 -2.97 -4.70
CA ASN A 26 20.51 -1.86 -3.96
C ASN A 26 21.84 -2.22 -3.34
N TRP A 27 21.96 -3.43 -2.81
CA TRP A 27 23.21 -3.94 -2.24
C TRP A 27 24.29 -4.06 -3.31
N THR A 28 23.99 -4.69 -4.45
CA THR A 28 24.91 -4.81 -5.58
C THR A 28 25.37 -3.45 -6.10
N LEU A 29 24.42 -2.52 -6.27
CA LEU A 29 24.76 -1.16 -6.73
C LEU A 29 25.65 -0.43 -5.72
N SER A 30 25.38 -0.57 -4.43
CA SER A 30 26.20 0.03 -3.37
C SER A 30 27.63 -0.50 -3.40
N LEU A 31 27.79 -1.82 -3.59
CA LEU A 31 29.13 -2.42 -3.69
C LEU A 31 29.87 -2.00 -4.93
N LEU A 32 29.21 -1.92 -6.09
CA LEU A 32 29.82 -1.44 -7.32
C LEU A 32 30.36 -0.01 -7.16
N ILE A 33 29.58 0.87 -6.55
CA ILE A 33 30.01 2.24 -6.28
C ILE A 33 31.18 2.25 -5.28
N SER A 34 31.08 1.48 -4.18
CA SER A 34 32.15 1.39 -3.18
C SER A 34 33.44 0.83 -3.74
N SER A 35 33.36 -0.22 -4.57
CA SER A 35 34.55 -0.81 -5.22
C SER A 35 35.22 0.18 -6.19
N GLY A 36 34.42 1.00 -6.89
CA GLY A 36 34.96 2.08 -7.72
C GLY A 36 35.74 3.12 -6.90
N PHE A 37 35.26 3.51 -5.73
CA PHE A 37 36.00 4.41 -4.84
C PHE A 37 37.24 3.76 -4.25
N ILE A 38 37.20 2.48 -3.86
CA ILE A 38 38.34 1.77 -3.33
C ILE A 38 39.46 1.62 -4.37
N SER A 39 39.11 1.44 -5.65
CA SER A 39 40.10 1.34 -6.73
C SER A 39 40.91 2.61 -6.95
N LEU A 40 40.49 3.75 -6.43
CA LEU A 40 41.22 5.02 -6.48
C LEU A 40 42.29 5.12 -5.36
N ILE A 41 42.32 4.20 -4.39
CA ILE A 41 43.27 4.22 -3.29
C ILE A 41 44.55 3.47 -3.75
N PRO A 42 45.74 4.15 -3.82
CA PRO A 42 46.98 3.53 -4.21
C PRO A 42 47.36 2.42 -3.21
N ASN A 43 47.93 1.31 -3.71
CA ASN A 43 48.43 0.18 -2.89
C ASN A 43 47.38 -0.51 -2.01
N PHE A 44 46.11 -0.47 -2.35
CA PHE A 44 45.08 -1.23 -1.67
C PHE A 44 45.02 -2.65 -2.23
N ASP A 45 45.47 -3.63 -1.43
CA ASP A 45 45.43 -5.06 -1.80
C ASP A 45 43.99 -5.59 -1.72
N TYR A 46 43.36 -5.71 -2.86
CA TYR A 46 41.98 -6.19 -2.98
C TYR A 46 41.94 -7.69 -3.26
N ASN A 47 41.47 -8.47 -2.28
CA ASN A 47 41.27 -9.91 -2.47
C ASN A 47 39.87 -10.20 -3.01
N LEU A 48 39.77 -10.47 -4.30
CA LEU A 48 38.50 -10.71 -4.98
C LEU A 48 37.72 -11.89 -4.40
N ASN A 49 38.41 -12.98 -4.03
CA ASN A 49 37.74 -14.18 -3.49
C ASN A 49 37.04 -13.89 -2.17
N ILE A 50 37.70 -13.17 -1.28
CA ILE A 50 37.11 -12.77 0.03
C ILE A 50 35.91 -11.86 -0.20
N SER A 51 36.00 -10.92 -1.12
CA SER A 51 34.92 -9.97 -1.41
C SER A 51 33.70 -10.65 -2.03
N VAL A 52 33.91 -11.64 -2.90
CA VAL A 52 32.81 -12.43 -3.47
C VAL A 52 32.13 -13.30 -2.40
N GLN A 53 32.91 -13.98 -1.54
CA GLN A 53 32.35 -14.75 -0.45
C GLN A 53 31.54 -13.87 0.50
N TRP A 54 32.09 -12.73 0.90
CA TRP A 54 31.42 -11.76 1.75
C TRP A 54 30.11 -11.24 1.12
N TYR A 55 30.11 -10.96 -0.20
CA TYR A 55 28.91 -10.56 -0.93
C TYR A 55 27.76 -11.56 -0.76
N PHE A 56 28.01 -12.85 -0.99
CA PHE A 56 27.00 -13.89 -0.86
C PHE A 56 26.55 -14.11 0.59
N ILE A 57 27.46 -14.07 1.56
CA ILE A 57 27.13 -14.22 2.98
C ILE A 57 26.19 -13.09 3.42
N VAL A 58 26.47 -11.86 3.01
CA VAL A 58 25.62 -10.70 3.37
C VAL A 58 24.25 -10.79 2.71
N ILE A 59 24.16 -11.18 1.43
CA ILE A 59 22.86 -11.41 0.78
C ILE A 59 22.06 -12.49 1.49
N LEU A 60 22.66 -13.63 1.81
CA LEU A 60 22.00 -14.70 2.56
C LEU A 60 21.51 -14.19 3.93
N GLY A 61 22.33 -13.41 4.62
CA GLY A 61 21.95 -12.77 5.89
C GLY A 61 20.74 -11.85 5.73
N PHE A 62 20.72 -11.00 4.71
CA PHE A 62 19.57 -10.11 4.42
C PHE A 62 18.31 -10.89 4.09
N VAL A 63 18.41 -11.90 3.22
CA VAL A 63 17.26 -12.74 2.83
C VAL A 63 16.71 -13.47 4.04
N PHE A 64 17.57 -14.07 4.85
CA PHE A 64 17.19 -14.78 6.07
C PHE A 64 16.54 -13.85 7.09
N CYS A 65 17.18 -12.74 7.41
CA CYS A 65 16.66 -11.77 8.38
C CYS A 65 15.31 -11.22 7.94
N ARG A 66 15.19 -10.83 6.67
CA ARG A 66 13.96 -10.25 6.14
C ARG A 66 12.81 -11.25 6.09
N SER A 67 13.10 -12.48 5.67
CA SER A 67 12.12 -13.57 5.67
C SER A 67 11.64 -13.90 7.09
N SER A 68 12.54 -13.95 8.06
CA SER A 68 12.22 -14.22 9.46
C SER A 68 11.33 -13.13 10.07
N ILE A 69 11.65 -11.85 9.84
CA ILE A 69 10.81 -10.72 10.29
C ILE A 69 9.42 -10.79 9.67
N ARG A 70 9.33 -11.13 8.39
CA ARG A 70 8.05 -11.20 7.67
C ARG A 70 7.20 -12.36 8.15
N LEU A 71 7.78 -13.53 8.33
CA LEU A 71 7.12 -14.70 8.90
C LEU A 71 6.64 -14.42 10.34
N GLY A 72 7.51 -13.90 11.18
CA GLY A 72 7.17 -13.55 12.57
C GLY A 72 6.05 -12.51 12.65
N SER A 73 6.12 -11.44 11.84
CA SER A 73 5.04 -10.45 11.79
C SER A 73 3.74 -11.00 11.22
N GLY A 74 3.80 -11.93 10.27
CA GLY A 74 2.63 -12.63 9.76
C GLY A 74 1.95 -13.52 10.81
N LEU A 75 2.75 -14.23 11.61
CA LEU A 75 2.25 -15.02 12.74
C LEU A 75 1.60 -14.13 13.81
N LEU A 76 2.25 -13.03 14.21
CA LEU A 76 1.68 -12.10 15.18
C LEU A 76 0.33 -11.52 14.72
N ARG A 77 0.18 -11.24 13.43
CA ARG A 77 -1.10 -10.77 12.87
C ARG A 77 -2.20 -11.81 12.93
N LYS A 78 -1.89 -13.11 12.73
CA LYS A 78 -2.87 -14.18 12.93
C LYS A 78 -3.42 -14.23 14.35
N PHE A 79 -2.61 -13.83 15.35
CA PHE A 79 -3.03 -13.70 16.75
C PHE A 79 -3.68 -12.34 17.07
N GLY A 80 -3.99 -11.52 16.06
CA GLY A 80 -4.66 -10.23 16.24
C GLY A 80 -3.73 -9.06 16.63
N TYR A 81 -2.42 -9.28 16.73
CA TYR A 81 -1.48 -8.20 17.00
C TYR A 81 -1.14 -7.41 15.74
N ASN A 82 -0.95 -6.10 15.90
CA ASN A 82 -0.60 -5.19 14.79
C ASN A 82 -1.59 -5.26 13.61
N THR A 83 -2.88 -5.42 13.91
CA THR A 83 -3.98 -5.34 12.95
C THR A 83 -4.44 -3.90 12.77
N ARG A 84 -5.11 -3.62 11.65
CA ARG A 84 -5.73 -2.33 11.35
C ARG A 84 -7.18 -2.54 10.96
N ASN A 85 -8.06 -1.82 11.63
CA ASN A 85 -9.49 -1.81 11.32
C ASN A 85 -9.73 -0.97 10.08
N ILE A 86 -10.37 -1.56 9.09
CA ILE A 86 -10.66 -0.90 7.82
C ILE A 86 -12.16 -0.88 7.53
N ALA A 87 -12.58 0.18 6.85
CA ALA A 87 -13.94 0.33 6.35
C ALA A 87 -13.94 0.88 4.93
N VAL A 88 -15.01 0.62 4.20
CA VAL A 88 -15.27 1.20 2.88
C VAL A 88 -16.52 2.06 2.96
N VAL A 89 -16.49 3.23 2.31
CA VAL A 89 -17.63 4.11 2.13
C VAL A 89 -18.09 4.05 0.69
N GLY A 90 -19.37 3.73 0.52
CA GLY A 90 -19.98 3.58 -0.80
C GLY A 90 -19.96 2.13 -1.30
N ASN A 91 -20.61 1.93 -2.42
CA ASN A 91 -20.93 0.62 -2.96
C ASN A 91 -20.28 0.31 -4.33
N LEU A 92 -19.24 1.05 -4.73
CA LEU A 92 -18.54 0.73 -5.96
C LEU A 92 -17.94 -0.70 -5.91
N PRO A 93 -18.05 -1.48 -6.99
CA PRO A 93 -17.52 -2.85 -7.07
C PRO A 93 -16.04 -2.93 -6.69
N ALA A 94 -15.25 -1.91 -7.01
CA ALA A 94 -13.83 -1.85 -6.65
C ALA A 94 -13.61 -1.84 -5.13
N GLY A 95 -14.47 -1.15 -4.36
CA GLY A 95 -14.42 -1.15 -2.90
C GLY A 95 -14.78 -2.49 -2.30
N VAL A 96 -15.81 -3.13 -2.84
CA VAL A 96 -16.24 -4.48 -2.42
C VAL A 96 -15.15 -5.51 -2.69
N ASN A 97 -14.58 -5.51 -3.89
CA ASN A 97 -13.49 -6.41 -4.26
C ASN A 97 -12.24 -6.20 -3.38
N LEU A 98 -11.95 -4.96 -3.00
CA LEU A 98 -10.87 -4.66 -2.07
C LEU A 98 -11.11 -5.30 -0.70
N LEU A 99 -12.34 -5.19 -0.15
CA LEU A 99 -12.68 -5.82 1.13
C LEU A 99 -12.63 -7.34 1.06
N LYS A 100 -13.14 -7.95 -0.01
CA LYS A 100 -13.02 -9.41 -0.25
C LYS A 100 -11.55 -9.84 -0.25
N GLY A 101 -10.69 -9.12 -0.98
CA GLY A 101 -9.25 -9.40 -0.97
C GLY A 101 -8.59 -9.30 0.42
N PHE A 102 -9.07 -8.43 1.30
CA PHE A 102 -8.57 -8.36 2.68
C PHE A 102 -9.12 -9.48 3.57
N ILE A 103 -10.34 -9.94 3.34
CA ILE A 103 -10.93 -11.09 4.04
C ILE A 103 -10.19 -12.38 3.64
N ASP A 104 -9.89 -12.55 2.36
CA ASP A 104 -9.19 -13.71 1.81
C ASP A 104 -7.71 -13.78 2.24
N GLU A 105 -7.13 -12.64 2.60
CA GLU A 105 -5.72 -12.52 2.98
C GLU A 105 -5.49 -12.01 4.42
N PRO A 106 -5.84 -12.79 5.47
CA PRO A 106 -5.74 -12.34 6.88
C PRO A 106 -4.30 -11.99 7.31
N TRP A 107 -3.30 -12.56 6.64
CA TRP A 107 -1.88 -12.28 6.90
C TRP A 107 -1.48 -10.84 6.64
N LEU A 108 -2.27 -10.09 5.87
CA LEU A 108 -2.11 -8.64 5.68
C LEU A 108 -2.36 -7.86 6.98
N GLY A 109 -3.11 -8.44 7.92
CA GLY A 109 -3.45 -7.85 9.21
C GLY A 109 -4.43 -6.68 9.07
N PHE A 110 -5.37 -6.76 8.12
CA PHE A 110 -6.50 -5.87 8.02
C PHE A 110 -7.76 -6.57 8.56
N VAL A 111 -8.47 -5.89 9.43
CA VAL A 111 -9.75 -6.34 10.00
C VAL A 111 -10.87 -5.53 9.34
N VAL A 112 -11.66 -6.19 8.51
CA VAL A 112 -12.78 -5.56 7.81
C VAL A 112 -13.91 -5.30 8.80
N LYS A 113 -14.27 -4.02 9.00
CA LYS A 113 -15.43 -3.62 9.82
C LYS A 113 -16.71 -3.61 9.01
N GLY A 114 -16.63 -3.37 7.70
CA GLY A 114 -17.77 -3.42 6.79
C GLY A 114 -17.86 -2.22 5.85
N ILE A 115 -19.02 -2.12 5.23
CA ILE A 115 -19.39 -1.05 4.31
C ILE A 115 -20.29 -0.06 5.02
N TYR A 116 -20.00 1.23 4.83
CA TYR A 116 -20.82 2.35 5.28
C TYR A 116 -21.42 3.05 4.05
N ASP A 117 -22.74 3.14 3.99
CA ASP A 117 -23.42 3.88 2.95
C ASP A 117 -24.79 4.35 3.48
N ASP A 118 -25.30 5.47 2.95
CA ASP A 118 -26.63 5.97 3.29
C ASP A 118 -27.75 5.07 2.73
N VAL A 119 -27.44 4.31 1.68
CA VAL A 119 -28.36 3.34 1.08
C VAL A 119 -27.88 1.93 1.43
N LYS A 120 -28.68 1.20 2.20
CA LYS A 120 -28.40 -0.19 2.52
C LYS A 120 -28.57 -1.03 1.24
N SER A 121 -27.46 -1.51 0.67
CA SER A 121 -27.47 -2.51 -0.39
C SER A 121 -27.37 -3.92 0.21
N ASN A 122 -28.24 -4.82 -0.27
CA ASN A 122 -28.23 -6.20 0.17
C ASN A 122 -27.34 -7.10 -0.72
N ASP A 123 -26.61 -6.49 -1.68
CA ASP A 123 -25.88 -7.23 -2.73
C ASP A 123 -24.49 -7.74 -2.30
N PHE A 124 -24.14 -7.68 -1.02
CA PHE A 124 -22.80 -8.03 -0.55
C PHE A 124 -22.86 -9.21 0.43
N ASP A 125 -23.04 -10.41 -0.09
CA ASP A 125 -23.32 -11.64 0.68
C ASP A 125 -22.30 -11.94 1.80
N ASP A 126 -21.05 -11.49 1.68
CA ASP A 126 -19.96 -11.82 2.62
C ASP A 126 -19.44 -10.62 3.42
N ILE A 127 -19.93 -9.41 3.18
CA ILE A 127 -19.39 -8.20 3.82
C ILE A 127 -20.47 -7.54 4.65
N PRO A 128 -20.24 -7.32 5.97
CA PRO A 128 -21.23 -6.72 6.82
C PRO A 128 -21.49 -5.25 6.46
N TYR A 129 -22.77 -4.88 6.40
CA TYR A 129 -23.18 -3.47 6.40
C TYR A 129 -22.99 -2.92 7.80
N ALA A 130 -22.10 -1.95 7.95
CA ALA A 130 -21.71 -1.40 9.25
C ALA A 130 -22.56 -0.17 9.68
N GLY A 131 -23.15 0.52 8.73
CA GLY A 131 -24.02 1.67 9.01
C GLY A 131 -24.01 2.76 7.95
N ASN A 132 -24.59 3.90 8.29
CA ASN A 132 -24.59 5.08 7.41
C ASN A 132 -23.30 5.92 7.60
N ILE A 133 -23.17 6.99 6.81
CA ILE A 133 -21.99 7.87 6.85
C ILE A 133 -21.85 8.57 8.20
N SER A 134 -22.95 8.92 8.88
CA SER A 134 -22.88 9.53 10.19
C SER A 134 -22.24 8.61 11.22
N LYS A 135 -22.57 7.32 11.17
CA LYS A 135 -21.97 6.31 12.04
C LYS A 135 -20.50 6.07 11.71
N LEU A 136 -20.10 6.12 10.43
CA LEU A 136 -18.70 6.05 10.06
C LEU A 136 -17.87 7.13 10.75
N ILE A 137 -18.39 8.39 10.76
CA ILE A 137 -17.69 9.53 11.35
C ILE A 137 -17.59 9.36 12.87
N GLU A 138 -18.63 8.84 13.51
CA GLU A 138 -18.62 8.52 14.93
C GLU A 138 -17.59 7.45 15.24
N ASP A 139 -17.61 6.31 14.54
CA ASP A 139 -16.66 5.21 14.74
C ASP A 139 -15.20 5.63 14.44
N ALA A 140 -15.01 6.55 13.49
CA ALA A 140 -13.69 7.12 13.20
C ALA A 140 -13.20 8.03 14.34
N ARG A 141 -14.07 8.88 14.91
CA ARG A 141 -13.74 9.75 16.05
C ARG A 141 -13.45 8.97 17.32
N GLU A 142 -14.14 7.86 17.52
CA GLU A 142 -13.90 6.95 18.64
C GLU A 142 -12.63 6.10 18.48
N GLY A 143 -11.91 6.24 17.36
CA GLY A 143 -10.69 5.47 17.10
C GLY A 143 -10.94 3.99 16.80
N LYS A 144 -12.14 3.59 16.41
CA LYS A 144 -12.48 2.22 16.03
C LYS A 144 -11.99 1.85 14.62
N LEU A 145 -11.65 2.85 13.80
CA LEU A 145 -11.19 2.71 12.42
C LEU A 145 -9.79 3.28 12.28
N ASP A 146 -8.92 2.56 11.56
CA ASP A 146 -7.56 3.00 11.23
C ASP A 146 -7.48 3.51 9.80
N ARG A 147 -8.25 2.90 8.88
CA ARG A 147 -8.29 3.26 7.48
C ARG A 147 -9.69 3.24 6.92
N ILE A 148 -9.99 4.26 6.12
CA ILE A 148 -11.27 4.41 5.43
C ILE A 148 -10.98 4.53 3.93
N TYR A 149 -11.60 3.67 3.14
CA TYR A 149 -11.51 3.70 1.69
C TYR A 149 -12.81 4.27 1.12
N ILE A 150 -12.72 5.38 0.40
CA ILE A 150 -13.87 6.01 -0.24
C ILE A 150 -14.04 5.38 -1.63
N ALA A 151 -15.12 4.64 -1.82
CA ALA A 151 -15.53 3.98 -3.05
C ALA A 151 -16.85 4.58 -3.57
N LEU A 152 -16.85 5.88 -3.77
CA LEU A 152 -17.96 6.66 -4.33
C LEU A 152 -17.66 7.06 -5.77
N LYS A 153 -18.69 7.29 -6.57
CA LYS A 153 -18.52 7.81 -7.94
C LYS A 153 -17.91 9.21 -7.89
N MET A 154 -17.07 9.53 -8.85
CA MET A 154 -16.49 10.88 -8.96
C MET A 154 -17.55 11.96 -9.19
N SER A 155 -18.73 11.60 -9.72
CA SER A 155 -19.89 12.50 -9.81
C SER A 155 -20.36 13.02 -8.44
N ASP A 156 -20.07 12.29 -7.37
CA ASP A 156 -20.47 12.62 -6.00
C ASP A 156 -19.38 13.41 -5.25
N GLU A 157 -18.63 14.25 -5.97
CA GLU A 157 -17.49 15.02 -5.45
C GLU A 157 -17.85 15.82 -4.19
N GLN A 158 -19.03 16.43 -4.14
CA GLN A 158 -19.46 17.19 -2.95
C GLN A 158 -19.62 16.29 -1.72
N LYS A 159 -20.16 15.07 -1.91
CA LYS A 159 -20.28 14.08 -0.85
C LYS A 159 -18.91 13.62 -0.37
N ILE A 160 -17.99 13.35 -1.31
CA ILE A 160 -16.61 13.00 -1.00
C ILE A 160 -15.92 14.09 -0.19
N LYS A 161 -15.99 15.35 -0.64
CA LYS A 161 -15.40 16.50 0.06
C LYS A 161 -15.95 16.66 1.48
N LYS A 162 -17.28 16.48 1.65
CA LYS A 162 -17.93 16.55 2.96
C LYS A 162 -17.43 15.46 3.90
N ILE A 163 -17.33 14.22 3.42
CA ILE A 163 -16.82 13.09 4.22
C ILE A 163 -15.36 13.35 4.63
N VAL A 164 -14.51 13.73 3.68
CA VAL A 164 -13.09 14.02 3.95
C VAL A 164 -12.94 15.15 4.98
N SER A 165 -13.70 16.25 4.83
CA SER A 165 -13.63 17.37 5.79
C SER A 165 -14.05 16.97 7.22
N GLN A 166 -15.03 16.07 7.36
CA GLN A 166 -15.48 15.59 8.66
C GLN A 166 -14.53 14.58 9.32
N LEU A 167 -13.66 13.95 8.52
CA LEU A 167 -12.65 13.00 8.99
C LEU A 167 -11.28 13.66 9.22
N THR A 168 -11.09 14.92 8.87
CA THR A 168 -9.82 15.65 9.00
C THR A 168 -9.32 15.69 10.46
N ASP A 169 -10.23 15.76 11.42
CA ASP A 169 -9.91 15.80 12.86
C ASP A 169 -9.75 14.39 13.48
N THR A 170 -9.65 13.35 12.66
CA THR A 170 -9.49 11.98 13.13
C THR A 170 -8.08 11.45 12.81
N THR A 171 -7.67 10.39 13.52
CA THR A 171 -6.40 9.69 13.25
C THR A 171 -6.46 8.71 12.10
N CYS A 172 -7.61 8.60 11.43
CA CYS A 172 -7.84 7.67 10.33
C CYS A 172 -7.12 8.10 9.06
N SER A 173 -6.51 7.14 8.37
CA SER A 173 -6.01 7.37 7.01
C SER A 173 -7.16 7.23 6.01
N VAL A 174 -7.49 8.31 5.30
CA VAL A 174 -8.55 8.31 4.28
C VAL A 174 -7.91 8.14 2.90
N LEU A 175 -8.39 7.15 2.14
CA LEU A 175 -7.90 6.82 0.80
C LEU A 175 -9.07 6.80 -0.19
N LEU A 176 -8.89 7.37 -1.36
CA LEU A 176 -9.88 7.32 -2.44
C LEU A 176 -9.59 6.14 -3.36
N ILE A 177 -10.61 5.34 -3.66
CA ILE A 177 -10.57 4.34 -4.72
C ILE A 177 -11.13 5.00 -5.98
N PRO A 178 -10.27 5.31 -6.98
CA PRO A 178 -10.76 5.92 -8.21
C PRO A 178 -11.62 4.91 -8.99
N ASP A 179 -12.65 5.41 -9.66
CA ASP A 179 -13.39 4.62 -10.63
C ASP A 179 -12.44 4.24 -11.79
N VAL A 180 -12.43 2.95 -12.17
CA VAL A 180 -11.51 2.43 -13.20
C VAL A 180 -11.68 3.16 -14.52
N PHE A 181 -12.90 3.55 -14.87
CA PHE A 181 -13.16 4.33 -16.08
C PHE A 181 -12.48 5.71 -16.03
N THR A 182 -12.63 6.42 -14.93
CA THR A 182 -12.00 7.74 -14.71
C THR A 182 -10.48 7.63 -14.66
N PHE A 183 -9.95 6.55 -14.04
CA PHE A 183 -8.52 6.30 -13.97
C PHE A 183 -7.89 6.00 -15.33
N ASN A 184 -8.56 5.22 -16.18
CA ASN A 184 -8.11 4.94 -17.54
C ASN A 184 -8.11 6.23 -18.41
N ILE A 185 -9.08 7.10 -18.22
CA ILE A 185 -9.11 8.41 -18.88
C ILE A 185 -7.92 9.27 -18.44
N LEU A 186 -7.60 9.31 -17.16
CA LEU A 186 -6.46 10.08 -16.63
C LEU A 186 -5.10 9.55 -17.07
N GLN A 187 -4.99 8.26 -17.38
CA GLN A 187 -3.76 7.64 -17.90
C GLN A 187 -3.66 7.67 -19.43
N SER A 188 -4.77 7.94 -20.15
CA SER A 188 -4.75 8.10 -21.60
C SER A 188 -4.00 9.38 -21.97
N ARG A 189 -3.35 9.39 -23.14
CA ARG A 189 -2.71 10.60 -23.67
C ARG A 189 -3.78 11.66 -23.89
N THR A 190 -3.76 12.69 -23.07
CA THR A 190 -4.62 13.86 -23.27
C THR A 190 -4.02 14.71 -24.38
N GLU A 191 -4.81 15.02 -25.39
CA GLU A 191 -4.52 16.06 -26.37
C GLU A 191 -5.17 17.36 -25.92
N GLU A 192 -4.51 18.48 -26.14
CA GLU A 192 -5.05 19.80 -25.83
C GLU A 192 -5.49 20.47 -27.14
N ILE A 193 -6.80 20.78 -27.23
CA ILE A 193 -7.37 21.51 -28.35
C ILE A 193 -7.93 22.83 -27.81
N ASN A 194 -7.33 23.95 -28.20
CA ASN A 194 -7.72 25.31 -27.77
C ASN A 194 -7.81 25.48 -26.24
N GLY A 195 -6.88 24.91 -25.46
CA GLY A 195 -6.87 25.00 -24.00
C GLY A 195 -7.82 24.01 -23.30
N VAL A 196 -8.50 23.14 -24.06
CA VAL A 196 -9.39 22.11 -23.51
C VAL A 196 -8.71 20.74 -23.64
N PRO A 197 -8.50 20.01 -22.52
CA PRO A 197 -7.98 18.65 -22.59
C PRO A 197 -9.03 17.71 -23.19
N VAL A 198 -8.65 16.99 -24.25
CA VAL A 198 -9.48 16.00 -24.94
C VAL A 198 -8.82 14.64 -24.80
N VAL A 199 -9.63 13.62 -24.52
CA VAL A 199 -9.19 12.24 -24.38
C VAL A 199 -9.76 11.42 -25.51
N PRO A 200 -8.94 10.77 -26.38
CA PRO A 200 -9.44 9.82 -27.37
C PRO A 200 -10.01 8.58 -26.65
N LEU A 201 -11.20 8.16 -27.05
CA LEU A 201 -11.88 6.96 -26.52
C LEU A 201 -11.54 5.74 -27.37
#